data_01b8adc66e7ac5fccefe8251f9f9bda8
#
_entry.id   01b8adc66e7ac5fccefe8251f9f9bda8
#
_cell.length_a   1.000
_cell.length_b   1.000
_cell.length_c   1.000
_cell.angle_alpha   90.00
_cell.angle_beta   90.00
_cell.angle_gamma   90.00
#
_symmetry.space_group_name_H-M   'P 1'
#
loop_
_entity.id
_entity.type
_entity.pdbx_description
1 polymer ?
#
loop_
_entity_poly.entity_id
_entity_poly.type
_entity_poly.pdbx_seq_one_letter_code
_entity_poly.pdbx_strand_id
1 'polypeptide(L)'
;TVKIEQIFVRDSSKTFDLDPSIQIVSDWNALIPADIFIIAVSDDSIGQVSQNFPLKNQLLVHTSGGVALEKISNHNRRGVFYPLQTFTKGKAVDFKTIPICIETEFSADLKILKKIAKSISDKMYIINSEQRKALHVAAVFVNNFTNHLYQIGNEICIANQVPFAILEPLIAETAAKI
;
A
#
# COMPACT_ATOMS: atom_id res chain seq x y z
N THR A 1 -20.02 -4.78 5.93
CA THR A 1 -19.09 -3.98 6.75
C THR A 1 -17.77 -4.72 6.83
N VAL A 2 -16.65 -4.02 6.80
CA VAL A 2 -15.30 -4.53 7.09
C VAL A 2 -14.94 -4.03 8.49
N LYS A 3 -14.38 -4.92 9.32
CA LYS A 3 -13.96 -4.61 10.68
C LYS A 3 -12.47 -4.96 10.83
N ILE A 4 -11.70 -4.10 11.47
CA ILE A 4 -10.34 -4.39 11.90
C ILE A 4 -10.44 -5.10 13.26
N GLU A 5 -10.00 -6.36 13.30
CA GLU A 5 -10.04 -7.15 14.54
C GLU A 5 -8.82 -6.89 15.41
N GLN A 6 -7.62 -6.90 14.80
CA GLN A 6 -6.36 -6.68 15.50
C GLN A 6 -5.34 -5.97 14.60
N ILE A 7 -4.38 -5.32 15.25
CA ILE A 7 -3.17 -4.81 14.60
C ILE A 7 -1.96 -5.44 15.30
N PHE A 8 -1.15 -6.18 14.55
CA PHE A 8 0.12 -6.69 15.05
C PHE A 8 1.24 -5.67 14.81
N VAL A 9 1.99 -5.35 15.83
CA VAL A 9 3.16 -4.47 15.77
C VAL A 9 4.37 -5.16 16.38
N ARG A 10 5.56 -4.95 15.79
CA ARG A 10 6.80 -5.47 16.34
C ARG A 10 7.22 -4.74 17.64
N ASP A 11 6.88 -3.47 17.71
CA ASP A 11 7.24 -2.59 18.83
C ASP A 11 5.98 -2.02 19.45
N SER A 12 5.62 -2.53 20.62
CA SER A 12 4.42 -2.14 21.37
C SER A 12 4.48 -0.73 21.98
N SER A 13 5.67 -0.09 21.95
CA SER A 13 5.81 1.30 22.42
C SER A 13 5.22 2.32 21.43
N LYS A 14 4.94 1.90 20.19
CA LYS A 14 4.33 2.77 19.19
C LYS A 14 2.86 3.00 19.52
N THR A 15 2.51 4.27 19.66
CA THR A 15 1.11 4.70 19.78
C THR A 15 0.51 4.97 18.42
N PHE A 16 -0.75 4.61 18.27
CA PHE A 16 -1.54 4.88 17.07
C PHE A 16 -2.81 5.61 17.50
N ASP A 17 -3.17 6.63 16.74
CA ASP A 17 -4.47 7.30 16.90
C ASP A 17 -5.54 6.48 16.16
N LEU A 18 -6.04 5.45 16.85
CA LEU A 18 -6.97 4.46 16.33
C LEU A 18 -8.20 4.36 17.25
N ASP A 19 -9.26 3.76 16.72
CA ASP A 19 -10.42 3.38 17.51
C ASP A 19 -9.95 2.50 18.71
N PRO A 20 -10.28 2.87 19.96
CA PRO A 20 -9.89 2.13 21.16
C PRO A 20 -10.37 0.67 21.20
N SER A 21 -11.36 0.32 20.40
CA SER A 21 -11.86 -1.06 20.27
C SER A 21 -10.90 -1.98 19.50
N ILE A 22 -9.92 -1.44 18.78
CA ILE A 22 -8.96 -2.21 17.99
C ILE A 22 -7.83 -2.70 18.90
N GLN A 23 -7.70 -4.01 19.03
CA GLN A 23 -6.66 -4.62 19.84
C GLN A 23 -5.30 -4.54 19.13
N ILE A 24 -4.30 -3.96 19.82
CA ILE A 24 -2.91 -3.94 19.36
C ILE A 24 -2.15 -5.05 20.09
N VAL A 25 -1.47 -5.92 19.35
CA VAL A 25 -0.69 -7.05 19.89
C VAL A 25 0.73 -7.04 19.33
N SER A 26 1.69 -7.57 20.12
CA SER A 26 3.10 -7.73 19.72
C SER A 26 3.60 -9.18 19.88
N ASP A 27 2.76 -10.06 20.42
CA ASP A 27 3.02 -11.49 20.53
C ASP A 27 2.27 -12.23 19.44
N TRP A 28 2.98 -13.07 18.68
CA TRP A 28 2.40 -13.92 17.66
C TRP A 28 1.34 -14.89 18.20
N ASN A 29 1.47 -15.31 19.46
CA ASN A 29 0.51 -16.22 20.12
C ASN A 29 -0.82 -15.52 20.46
N ALA A 30 -0.85 -14.19 20.45
CA ALA A 30 -2.05 -13.40 20.69
C ALA A 30 -2.88 -13.14 19.43
N LEU A 31 -2.41 -13.62 18.25
CA LEU A 31 -3.18 -13.47 17.02
C LEU A 31 -4.43 -14.34 17.03
N ILE A 32 -5.55 -13.72 16.66
CA ILE A 32 -6.83 -14.40 16.49
C ILE A 32 -7.12 -14.64 15.00
N PRO A 33 -7.88 -15.69 14.65
CA PRO A 33 -8.32 -15.95 13.27
C PRO A 33 -9.11 -14.76 12.70
N ALA A 34 -8.90 -14.48 11.40
CA ALA A 34 -9.61 -13.46 10.65
C ALA A 34 -9.82 -13.92 9.20
N ASP A 35 -10.74 -13.27 8.48
CA ASP A 35 -10.96 -13.57 7.07
C ASP A 35 -9.74 -13.27 6.18
N ILE A 36 -8.91 -12.31 6.61
CA ILE A 36 -7.73 -11.85 5.89
C ILE A 36 -6.70 -11.23 6.84
N PHE A 37 -5.42 -11.43 6.53
CA PHE A 37 -4.29 -10.77 7.18
C PHE A 37 -3.54 -9.93 6.16
N ILE A 38 -3.33 -8.64 6.48
CA ILE A 38 -2.65 -7.69 5.61
C ILE A 38 -1.25 -7.42 6.16
N ILE A 39 -0.22 -7.78 5.38
CA ILE A 39 1.18 -7.52 5.68
C ILE A 39 1.56 -6.16 5.10
N ALA A 40 1.59 -5.14 5.96
CA ALA A 40 1.93 -3.76 5.63
C ALA A 40 3.29 -3.39 6.25
N VAL A 41 4.35 -3.98 5.72
CA VAL A 41 5.74 -3.78 6.15
C VAL A 41 6.61 -3.40 4.95
N SER A 42 7.92 -3.11 5.18
CA SER A 42 8.85 -2.90 4.07
C SER A 42 8.96 -4.15 3.18
N ASP A 43 9.19 -3.95 1.89
CA ASP A 43 9.25 -4.99 0.87
C ASP A 43 10.18 -6.15 1.25
N ASP A 44 11.37 -5.84 1.79
CA ASP A 44 12.36 -6.84 2.23
C ASP A 44 11.87 -7.72 3.39
N SER A 45 10.94 -7.21 4.19
CA SER A 45 10.43 -7.90 5.37
C SER A 45 9.23 -8.81 5.09
N ILE A 46 8.57 -8.67 3.94
CA ILE A 46 7.33 -9.42 3.61
C ILE A 46 7.55 -10.94 3.70
N GLY A 47 8.61 -11.44 3.09
CA GLY A 47 8.92 -12.87 3.09
C GLY A 47 9.12 -13.42 4.50
N GLN A 48 9.94 -12.76 5.31
CA GLN A 48 10.23 -13.17 6.67
C GLN A 48 8.99 -13.13 7.56
N VAL A 49 8.20 -12.06 7.48
CA VAL A 49 6.95 -11.92 8.25
C VAL A 49 5.98 -13.05 7.89
N SER A 50 5.83 -13.36 6.60
CA SER A 50 4.94 -14.43 6.15
C SER A 50 5.41 -15.84 6.54
N GLN A 51 6.72 -16.08 6.61
CA GLN A 51 7.30 -17.35 7.07
C GLN A 51 7.11 -17.55 8.57
N ASN A 52 7.21 -16.50 9.37
CA ASN A 52 7.06 -16.53 10.82
C ASN A 52 5.58 -16.46 11.25
N PHE A 53 4.65 -16.28 10.33
CA PHE A 53 3.23 -16.18 10.63
C PHE A 53 2.71 -17.51 11.20
N PRO A 54 2.15 -17.54 12.43
CA PRO A 54 1.91 -18.78 13.15
C PRO A 54 0.70 -19.57 12.67
N LEU A 55 -0.30 -18.89 12.09
CA LEU A 55 -1.51 -19.54 11.63
C LEU A 55 -1.31 -20.09 10.21
N LYS A 56 -1.97 -21.21 9.90
CA LYS A 56 -1.91 -21.86 8.58
C LYS A 56 -3.23 -21.76 7.85
N ASN A 57 -3.18 -21.90 6.52
CA ASN A 57 -4.36 -21.86 5.66
C ASN A 57 -5.15 -20.54 5.73
N GLN A 58 -4.52 -19.47 6.21
CA GLN A 58 -5.12 -18.15 6.24
C GLN A 58 -4.91 -17.42 4.90
N LEU A 59 -5.76 -16.45 4.59
CA LEU A 59 -5.49 -15.54 3.47
C LEU A 59 -4.53 -14.45 3.94
N LEU A 60 -3.28 -14.52 3.48
CA LEU A 60 -2.25 -13.49 3.69
C LEU A 60 -2.10 -12.66 2.42
N VAL A 61 -2.13 -11.34 2.58
CA VAL A 61 -1.90 -10.42 1.47
C VAL A 61 -0.84 -9.40 1.87
N HIS A 62 0.00 -8.99 0.91
CA HIS A 62 0.90 -7.84 1.11
C HIS A 62 0.43 -6.62 0.33
N THR A 63 0.99 -5.44 0.66
CA THR A 63 0.60 -4.16 0.06
C THR A 63 1.65 -3.60 -0.91
N SER A 64 2.67 -4.37 -1.27
CA SER A 64 3.76 -3.92 -2.15
C SER A 64 3.36 -3.93 -3.63
N GLY A 65 3.82 -2.90 -4.36
CA GLY A 65 3.74 -2.84 -5.82
C GLY A 65 4.81 -3.67 -6.52
N GLY A 66 6.00 -3.80 -5.92
CA GLY A 66 7.17 -4.44 -6.54
C GLY A 66 7.39 -5.90 -6.19
N VAL A 67 6.83 -6.38 -5.06
CA VAL A 67 7.04 -7.75 -4.57
C VAL A 67 6.08 -8.72 -5.23
N ALA A 68 6.60 -9.87 -5.71
CA ALA A 68 5.78 -10.91 -6.31
C ALA A 68 4.93 -11.66 -5.27
N LEU A 69 3.77 -12.19 -5.70
CA LEU A 69 2.85 -12.96 -4.88
C LEU A 69 3.55 -14.12 -4.16
N GLU A 70 4.46 -14.79 -4.85
CA GLU A 70 5.19 -15.98 -4.38
C GLU A 70 6.15 -15.69 -3.22
N LYS A 71 6.39 -14.41 -2.90
CA LYS A 71 7.21 -14.02 -1.75
C LYS A 71 6.52 -14.35 -0.42
N ILE A 72 5.19 -14.44 -0.41
CA ILE A 72 4.43 -14.95 0.73
C ILE A 72 4.63 -16.46 0.84
N SER A 73 4.84 -16.96 2.06
CA SER A 73 4.99 -18.38 2.36
C SER A 73 3.77 -19.19 1.88
N ASN A 74 4.02 -20.34 1.26
CA ASN A 74 3.00 -21.25 0.75
C ASN A 74 2.24 -22.04 1.83
N HIS A 75 2.54 -21.83 3.10
CA HIS A 75 1.75 -22.36 4.22
C HIS A 75 0.38 -21.68 4.34
N ASN A 76 0.21 -20.58 3.63
CA ASN A 76 -0.99 -19.76 3.64
C ASN A 76 -1.45 -19.47 2.20
N ARG A 77 -2.73 -19.14 2.04
CA ARG A 77 -3.29 -18.68 0.78
C ARG A 77 -2.79 -17.28 0.51
N ARG A 78 -2.28 -17.04 -0.68
CA ARG A 78 -1.51 -15.83 -1.01
C ARG A 78 -2.34 -14.83 -1.78
N GLY A 79 -2.14 -13.55 -1.48
CA GLY A 79 -2.75 -12.46 -2.24
C GLY A 79 -1.96 -11.16 -2.16
N VAL A 80 -2.41 -10.20 -2.94
CA VAL A 80 -1.89 -8.83 -2.94
C VAL A 80 -3.05 -7.85 -2.86
N PHE A 81 -2.89 -6.82 -2.04
CA PHE A 81 -3.81 -5.72 -1.90
C PHE A 81 -3.02 -4.42 -1.94
N TYR A 82 -2.75 -3.93 -3.15
CA TYR A 82 -1.83 -2.81 -3.40
C TYR A 82 -2.58 -1.50 -3.68
N PRO A 83 -2.63 -0.57 -2.73
CA PRO A 83 -3.08 0.80 -2.98
C PRO A 83 -2.00 1.55 -3.77
N LEU A 84 -2.32 1.97 -5.00
CA LEU A 84 -1.40 2.73 -5.85
C LEU A 84 -1.43 4.20 -5.45
N GLN A 85 -0.65 4.55 -4.42
CA GLN A 85 -0.56 5.91 -3.89
C GLN A 85 0.76 6.14 -3.17
N THR A 86 1.19 7.40 -3.11
CA THR A 86 2.24 7.87 -2.20
C THR A 86 1.62 8.29 -0.87
N PHE A 87 2.04 7.65 0.22
CA PHE A 87 1.58 7.97 1.56
C PHE A 87 2.62 8.83 2.29
N THR A 88 2.23 10.04 2.65
CA THR A 88 3.06 10.96 3.45
C THR A 88 2.53 10.99 4.88
N LYS A 89 3.42 10.80 5.86
CA LYS A 89 3.04 10.82 7.27
C LYS A 89 2.34 12.15 7.63
N GLY A 90 1.17 12.03 8.27
CA GLY A 90 0.36 13.18 8.70
C GLY A 90 -0.49 13.84 7.61
N LYS A 91 -0.42 13.36 6.35
CA LYS A 91 -1.29 13.84 5.27
C LYS A 91 -2.46 12.89 5.08
N ALA A 92 -3.67 13.39 5.30
CA ALA A 92 -4.89 12.63 4.98
C ALA A 92 -5.00 12.39 3.47
N VAL A 93 -5.45 11.21 3.10
CA VAL A 93 -5.72 10.83 1.71
C VAL A 93 -7.16 10.35 1.56
N ASP A 94 -7.80 10.71 0.46
CA ASP A 94 -9.11 10.19 0.11
C ASP A 94 -8.97 8.83 -0.57
N PHE A 95 -9.18 7.77 0.20
CA PHE A 95 -9.12 6.40 -0.31
C PHE A 95 -10.11 6.11 -1.44
N LYS A 96 -11.22 6.85 -1.56
CA LYS A 96 -12.19 6.68 -2.63
C LYS A 96 -11.58 6.87 -4.02
N THR A 97 -10.60 7.73 -4.13
CA THR A 97 -9.92 8.03 -5.40
C THR A 97 -8.71 7.15 -5.69
N ILE A 98 -8.21 6.40 -4.69
CA ILE A 98 -6.99 5.60 -4.81
C ILE A 98 -7.28 4.29 -5.56
N PRO A 99 -6.56 4.00 -6.67
CA PRO A 99 -6.64 2.70 -7.33
C PRO A 99 -6.14 1.58 -6.41
N ILE A 100 -6.96 0.55 -6.20
CA ILE A 100 -6.58 -0.65 -5.47
C ILE A 100 -6.35 -1.79 -6.46
N CYS A 101 -5.10 -2.25 -6.56
CA CYS A 101 -4.72 -3.39 -7.38
C CYS A 101 -4.75 -4.65 -6.52
N ILE A 102 -5.47 -5.68 -6.98
CA ILE A 102 -5.64 -6.94 -6.24
C ILE A 102 -5.21 -8.14 -7.07
N GLU A 103 -4.62 -9.13 -6.39
CA GLU A 103 -4.21 -10.41 -6.94
C GLU A 103 -4.44 -11.50 -5.90
N THR A 104 -4.78 -12.70 -6.31
CA THR A 104 -4.89 -13.88 -5.43
C THR A 104 -4.43 -15.13 -6.16
N GLU A 105 -3.88 -16.08 -5.43
CA GLU A 105 -3.54 -17.40 -5.93
C GLU A 105 -4.81 -18.19 -6.28
N PHE A 106 -5.83 -18.12 -5.44
CA PHE A 106 -7.09 -18.83 -5.63
C PHE A 106 -8.24 -17.88 -5.95
N SER A 107 -9.03 -18.18 -6.97
CA SER A 107 -10.17 -17.37 -7.41
C SER A 107 -11.24 -17.16 -6.31
N ALA A 108 -11.36 -18.11 -5.38
CA ALA A 108 -12.29 -18.02 -4.26
C ALA A 108 -11.98 -16.83 -3.35
N ASP A 109 -10.68 -16.56 -3.11
CA ASP A 109 -10.22 -15.46 -2.25
C ASP A 109 -10.40 -14.08 -2.87
N LEU A 110 -10.49 -14.03 -4.20
CA LEU A 110 -10.72 -12.77 -4.91
C LEU A 110 -12.02 -12.06 -4.48
N LYS A 111 -13.02 -12.84 -4.05
CA LYS A 111 -14.28 -12.27 -3.54
C LYS A 111 -14.06 -11.45 -2.25
N ILE A 112 -13.17 -11.92 -1.38
CA ILE A 112 -12.82 -11.23 -0.13
C ILE A 112 -12.12 -9.90 -0.46
N LEU A 113 -11.08 -9.95 -1.32
CA LEU A 113 -10.34 -8.74 -1.69
C LEU A 113 -11.22 -7.73 -2.43
N LYS A 114 -12.10 -8.17 -3.33
CA LYS A 114 -13.08 -7.30 -4.01
C LYS A 114 -14.01 -6.60 -3.02
N LYS A 115 -14.50 -7.32 -2.01
CA LYS A 115 -15.37 -6.73 -0.98
C LYS A 115 -14.66 -5.64 -0.20
N ILE A 116 -13.43 -5.90 0.22
CA ILE A 116 -12.62 -4.93 0.97
C ILE A 116 -12.28 -3.73 0.08
N ALA A 117 -11.76 -3.94 -1.13
CA ALA A 117 -11.40 -2.87 -2.05
C ALA A 117 -12.58 -1.94 -2.32
N LYS A 118 -13.75 -2.49 -2.66
CA LYS A 118 -14.97 -1.71 -2.92
C LYS A 118 -15.52 -0.98 -1.69
N SER A 119 -15.17 -1.40 -0.47
CA SER A 119 -15.59 -0.69 0.74
C SER A 119 -14.81 0.60 0.99
N ILE A 120 -13.59 0.69 0.44
CA ILE A 120 -12.68 1.82 0.67
C ILE A 120 -12.38 2.64 -0.59
N SER A 121 -12.51 2.07 -1.79
CA SER A 121 -12.19 2.74 -3.05
C SER A 121 -13.25 2.48 -4.13
N ASP A 122 -13.44 3.46 -5.00
CA ASP A 122 -14.26 3.35 -6.19
C ASP A 122 -13.47 2.83 -7.41
N LYS A 123 -12.13 2.70 -7.27
CA LYS A 123 -11.21 2.26 -8.33
C LYS A 123 -10.51 0.96 -7.95
N MET A 124 -10.91 -0.16 -8.55
CA MET A 124 -10.31 -1.47 -8.27
C MET A 124 -9.92 -2.15 -9.57
N TYR A 125 -8.72 -2.73 -9.58
CA TYR A 125 -8.14 -3.43 -10.73
C TYR A 125 -7.65 -4.82 -10.31
N ILE A 126 -7.89 -5.82 -11.15
CA ILE A 126 -7.33 -7.17 -10.99
C ILE A 126 -6.15 -7.26 -11.93
N ILE A 127 -4.95 -7.38 -11.39
CA ILE A 127 -3.71 -7.47 -12.16
C ILE A 127 -2.79 -8.50 -11.52
N ASN A 128 -2.00 -9.18 -12.36
CA ASN A 128 -1.01 -10.16 -11.87
C ASN A 128 0.30 -9.48 -11.41
N SER A 129 1.20 -10.27 -10.84
CA SER A 129 2.47 -9.78 -10.29
C SER A 129 3.35 -9.07 -11.35
N GLU A 130 3.38 -9.55 -12.60
CA GLU A 130 4.16 -8.92 -13.66
C GLU A 130 3.56 -7.57 -14.08
N GLN A 131 2.24 -7.54 -14.28
CA GLN A 131 1.53 -6.30 -14.57
C GLN A 131 1.68 -5.27 -13.45
N ARG A 132 1.59 -5.72 -12.19
CA ARG A 132 1.77 -4.85 -11.01
C ARG A 132 3.19 -4.31 -10.94
N LYS A 133 4.21 -5.13 -11.18
CA LYS A 133 5.60 -4.69 -11.22
C LYS A 133 5.84 -3.64 -12.32
N ALA A 134 5.31 -3.88 -13.52
CA ALA A 134 5.38 -2.91 -14.60
C ALA A 134 4.68 -1.59 -14.25
N LEU A 135 3.47 -1.67 -13.67
CA LEU A 135 2.73 -0.52 -13.18
C LEU A 135 3.48 0.24 -12.09
N HIS A 136 4.12 -0.48 -11.16
CA HIS A 136 4.94 0.15 -10.11
C HIS A 136 6.12 0.91 -10.70
N VAL A 137 6.82 0.35 -11.68
CA VAL A 137 7.91 1.05 -12.40
C VAL A 137 7.37 2.29 -13.10
N ALA A 138 6.25 2.19 -13.81
CA ALA A 138 5.62 3.36 -14.44
C ALA A 138 5.25 4.44 -13.40
N ALA A 139 4.71 4.04 -12.23
CA ALA A 139 4.39 4.95 -11.14
C ALA A 139 5.64 5.68 -10.60
N VAL A 140 6.79 5.02 -10.54
CA VAL A 140 8.07 5.66 -10.17
C VAL A 140 8.40 6.80 -11.14
N PHE A 141 8.23 6.59 -12.45
CA PHE A 141 8.46 7.66 -13.43
C PHE A 141 7.48 8.82 -13.28
N VAL A 142 6.18 8.55 -13.22
CA VAL A 142 5.18 9.63 -13.18
C VAL A 142 5.07 10.33 -11.83
N ASN A 143 5.60 9.76 -10.77
CA ASN A 143 5.57 10.35 -9.42
C ASN A 143 6.97 10.71 -8.91
N ASN A 144 7.84 9.71 -8.67
CA ASN A 144 9.11 9.95 -7.99
C ASN A 144 10.08 10.80 -8.82
N PHE A 145 10.24 10.46 -10.11
CA PHE A 145 11.09 11.26 -11.00
C PHE A 145 10.50 12.65 -11.23
N THR A 146 9.20 12.78 -11.38
CA THR A 146 8.54 14.08 -11.52
C THR A 146 8.79 14.95 -10.27
N ASN A 147 8.64 14.39 -9.07
CA ASN A 147 8.95 15.10 -7.83
C ASN A 147 10.43 15.51 -7.75
N HIS A 148 11.34 14.66 -8.22
CA HIS A 148 12.77 14.99 -8.27
C HIS A 148 13.05 16.15 -9.25
N LEU A 149 12.40 16.16 -10.41
CA LEU A 149 12.51 17.28 -11.35
C LEU A 149 11.96 18.58 -10.77
N TYR A 150 10.87 18.53 -10.00
CA TYR A 150 10.37 19.71 -9.27
C TYR A 150 11.37 20.20 -8.23
N GLN A 151 12.05 19.29 -7.54
CA GLN A 151 13.10 19.66 -6.58
C GLN A 151 14.26 20.38 -7.29
N ILE A 152 14.72 19.87 -8.43
CA ILE A 152 15.76 20.54 -9.24
C ILE A 152 15.30 21.93 -9.66
N GLY A 153 14.06 22.07 -10.14
CA GLY A 153 13.48 23.36 -10.52
C GLY A 153 13.43 24.34 -9.35
N ASN A 154 13.06 23.85 -8.16
CA ASN A 154 13.07 24.67 -6.94
C ASN A 154 14.47 25.13 -6.56
N GLU A 155 15.48 24.28 -6.66
CA GLU A 155 16.89 24.65 -6.37
C GLU A 155 17.41 25.73 -7.34
N ILE A 156 17.06 25.64 -8.63
CA ILE A 156 17.36 26.66 -9.61
C ILE A 156 16.70 28.00 -9.25
N CYS A 157 15.43 27.98 -8.85
CA CYS A 157 14.70 29.17 -8.43
C CYS A 157 15.35 29.80 -7.19
N ILE A 158 15.69 29.01 -6.18
CA ILE A 158 16.38 29.50 -4.95
C ILE A 158 17.71 30.15 -5.30
N ALA A 159 18.53 29.51 -6.14
CA ALA A 159 19.85 30.02 -6.54
C ALA A 159 19.77 31.39 -7.24
N ASN A 160 18.63 31.69 -7.90
CA ASN A 160 18.41 32.93 -8.63
C ASN A 160 17.41 33.88 -7.93
N GLN A 161 17.08 33.64 -6.66
CA GLN A 161 16.16 34.44 -5.86
C GLN A 161 14.77 34.63 -6.50
N VAL A 162 14.29 33.62 -7.19
CA VAL A 162 12.96 33.57 -7.82
C VAL A 162 12.03 32.67 -6.98
N PRO A 163 10.82 33.10 -6.61
CA PRO A 163 9.87 32.24 -5.91
C PRO A 163 9.42 31.06 -6.80
N PHE A 164 9.59 29.82 -6.30
CA PHE A 164 9.18 28.61 -7.03
C PHE A 164 7.65 28.59 -7.36
N ALA A 165 6.85 29.24 -6.52
CA ALA A 165 5.40 29.33 -6.71
C ALA A 165 4.96 29.92 -8.06
N ILE A 166 5.84 30.70 -8.73
CA ILE A 166 5.58 31.21 -10.09
C ILE A 166 5.37 30.06 -11.11
N LEU A 167 5.97 28.88 -10.84
CA LEU A 167 5.86 27.71 -11.71
C LEU A 167 4.63 26.83 -11.44
N GLU A 168 3.90 27.05 -10.33
CA GLU A 168 2.74 26.20 -9.97
C GLU A 168 1.67 26.11 -11.06
N PRO A 169 1.27 27.22 -11.75
CA PRO A 169 0.30 27.11 -12.84
C PRO A 169 0.81 26.29 -14.04
N LEU A 170 2.11 26.38 -14.36
CA LEU A 170 2.73 25.60 -15.44
C LEU A 170 2.80 24.12 -15.09
N ILE A 171 3.07 23.78 -13.82
CA ILE A 171 3.07 22.41 -13.30
C ILE A 171 1.67 21.81 -13.43
N ALA A 172 0.64 22.53 -12.98
CA ALA A 172 -0.74 22.09 -13.05
C ALA A 172 -1.20 21.88 -14.52
N GLU A 173 -0.88 22.81 -15.42
CA GLU A 173 -1.18 22.70 -16.84
C GLU A 173 -0.48 21.50 -17.50
N THR A 174 0.76 21.22 -17.10
CA THR A 174 1.50 20.07 -17.62
C THR A 174 0.85 18.75 -17.21
N ALA A 175 0.42 18.63 -15.96
CA ALA A 175 -0.29 17.44 -15.47
C ALA A 175 -1.67 17.27 -16.12
N ALA A 176 -2.35 18.35 -16.50
CA ALA A 176 -3.67 18.33 -17.13
C ALA A 176 -3.66 17.92 -18.62
N LYS A 177 -2.47 17.80 -19.25
CA LYS A 177 -2.34 17.41 -20.66
C LYS A 177 -2.34 15.90 -20.91
N ILE A 178 -2.47 15.08 -19.85
CA ILE A 178 -2.42 13.61 -19.92
C ILE A 178 -3.81 13.03 -20.15
#